data_b8702ef5121d78839c8c08ed7ec52ce0
#
_entry.id   b8702ef5121d78839c8c08ed7ec52ce0
#
_cell.length_a   1.000
_cell.length_b   1.000
_cell.length_c   1.000
_cell.angle_alpha   90.00
_cell.angle_beta   90.00
_cell.angle_gamma   90.00
#
_symmetry.space_group_name_H-M   'P 1'
#
loop_
_entity.id
_entity.type
_entity.pdbx_description
1 polymer ?
#
loop_
_entity_poly.entity_id
_entity_poly.type
_entity_poly.pdbx_seq_one_letter_code
_entity_poly.pdbx_strand_id
1 'polypeptide(L)'
;MREVIIASSVRTPVGRAFKGTLRATRPDEMAAIAIKGAVERVPQLDPKEIEDVIMGCAMPEAEQGMNVARIASLRAGLPVEVSALTINRFCSSGLQSIAMAAERIMTGGADVIVAGGTESMSMIPMGGHKISPNPWLVDHYPDAYLSMGLTAERVAQRLGIKREAADEFSLRSHQKALAAIQGGKFDDEVVPVSVSFSTPNGSKPKRQEVVFKVDEGPRADTSLEALLALKPAFHAKGTVTAGNSSQMSDGAAAAVVMSAERAQALGIKPLARYISFATAGYKPEEMGLGPVFAIPKALKMAGLKLSDIDVIELNEAFAAQSLGVIKEAGLDAEKVNPNGGAIALGHPLGCTGAKLTATVIRELKRRNGRYGMVTMCVGGGMGAAGIFENV
;
A
#
# COMPACT_ATOMS: atom_id res chain seq x y z
N MET A 1 -25.87 5.07 -10.34
CA MET A 1 -24.50 5.60 -10.17
C MET A 1 -23.73 5.26 -11.42
N ARG A 2 -22.81 6.13 -11.85
CA ARG A 2 -21.98 5.91 -13.04
C ARG A 2 -20.98 4.77 -12.76
N GLU A 3 -20.64 4.02 -13.79
CA GLU A 3 -19.62 2.99 -13.71
C GLU A 3 -18.22 3.65 -13.72
N VAL A 4 -17.31 3.14 -12.89
CA VAL A 4 -15.96 3.68 -12.74
C VAL A 4 -14.92 2.60 -12.99
N ILE A 5 -13.94 2.92 -13.79
CA ILE A 5 -12.85 2.03 -14.18
C ILE A 5 -11.48 2.55 -13.73
N ILE A 6 -10.57 1.62 -13.61
CA ILE A 6 -9.13 1.88 -13.49
C ILE A 6 -8.53 1.76 -14.88
N ALA A 7 -8.10 2.87 -15.45
CA ALA A 7 -7.49 2.90 -16.78
C ALA A 7 -6.01 2.52 -16.75
N SER A 8 -5.31 2.94 -15.70
CA SER A 8 -3.93 2.54 -15.42
C SER A 8 -3.69 2.45 -13.91
N SER A 9 -2.73 1.63 -13.51
CA SER A 9 -2.30 1.55 -12.11
C SER A 9 -0.84 1.11 -12.07
N VAL A 10 0.01 1.88 -11.41
CA VAL A 10 1.46 1.70 -11.39
C VAL A 10 2.03 2.01 -10.02
N ARG A 11 3.28 1.58 -9.79
CA ARG A 11 4.04 1.89 -8.59
C ARG A 11 5.52 2.05 -8.89
N THR A 12 6.25 2.74 -8.05
CA THR A 12 7.70 2.61 -8.00
C THR A 12 8.08 1.22 -7.46
N PRO A 13 9.28 0.73 -7.69
CA PRO A 13 9.81 -0.34 -6.86
C PRO A 13 9.90 0.15 -5.41
N VAL A 14 9.81 -0.77 -4.44
CA VAL A 14 9.85 -0.45 -3.01
C VAL A 14 11.28 -0.52 -2.49
N GLY A 15 11.75 0.59 -1.91
CA GLY A 15 13.05 0.70 -1.25
C GLY A 15 12.95 0.36 0.23
N ARG A 16 14.02 -0.22 0.80
CA ARG A 16 14.16 -0.37 2.26
C ARG A 16 14.46 0.98 2.89
N ALA A 17 13.73 1.36 3.91
CA ALA A 17 14.01 2.59 4.62
C ALA A 17 15.43 2.60 5.23
N PHE A 18 16.04 3.77 5.26
CA PHE A 18 17.37 4.11 5.82
C PHE A 18 18.58 3.50 5.09
N LYS A 19 18.44 2.33 4.45
CA LYS A 19 19.57 1.59 3.85
C LYS A 19 19.40 1.32 2.36
N GLY A 20 18.15 1.40 1.87
CA GLY A 20 17.81 1.06 0.51
C GLY A 20 18.07 2.15 -0.51
N THR A 21 17.72 1.83 -1.74
CA THR A 21 18.02 2.66 -2.92
C THR A 21 17.25 3.98 -2.89
N LEU A 22 16.01 4.00 -2.38
CA LEU A 22 15.17 5.22 -2.32
C LEU A 22 15.37 6.09 -1.08
N ARG A 23 16.26 5.73 -0.13
CA ARG A 23 16.41 6.39 1.17
C ARG A 23 16.67 7.91 1.12
N ALA A 24 17.20 8.42 0.02
CA ALA A 24 17.46 9.84 -0.20
C ALA A 24 16.58 10.44 -1.31
N THR A 25 15.62 9.66 -1.84
CA THR A 25 14.67 10.14 -2.84
C THR A 25 13.47 10.76 -2.14
N ARG A 26 13.20 12.02 -2.44
CA ARG A 26 12.07 12.74 -1.83
C ARG A 26 10.73 12.08 -2.17
N PRO A 27 9.79 12.03 -1.22
CA PRO A 27 8.47 11.41 -1.44
C PRO A 27 7.64 12.11 -2.51
N ASP A 28 7.78 13.42 -2.68
CA ASP A 28 7.15 14.19 -3.75
C ASP A 28 7.72 13.83 -5.14
N GLU A 29 9.03 13.53 -5.25
CA GLU A 29 9.64 13.00 -6.47
C GLU A 29 9.13 11.59 -6.80
N MET A 30 9.07 10.69 -5.80
CA MET A 30 8.52 9.34 -6.00
C MET A 30 7.06 9.40 -6.46
N ALA A 31 6.25 10.25 -5.82
CA ALA A 31 4.86 10.48 -6.19
C ALA A 31 4.73 11.03 -7.61
N ALA A 32 5.55 12.01 -7.98
CA ALA A 32 5.57 12.59 -9.33
C ALA A 32 5.89 11.54 -10.40
N ILE A 33 6.86 10.65 -10.14
CA ILE A 33 7.21 9.54 -11.05
C ILE A 33 6.03 8.58 -11.21
N ALA A 34 5.34 8.23 -10.10
CA ALA A 34 4.17 7.35 -10.15
C ALA A 34 2.99 8.01 -10.89
N ILE A 35 2.68 9.27 -10.62
CA ILE A 35 1.64 10.05 -11.31
C ILE A 35 1.92 10.10 -12.81
N LYS A 36 3.13 10.54 -13.19
CA LYS A 36 3.55 10.62 -14.59
C LYS A 36 3.46 9.26 -15.27
N GLY A 37 4.00 8.21 -14.64
CA GLY A 37 3.95 6.85 -15.18
C GLY A 37 2.53 6.29 -15.33
N ALA A 38 1.59 6.67 -14.45
CA ALA A 38 0.18 6.29 -14.58
C ALA A 38 -0.48 6.99 -15.78
N VAL A 39 -0.24 8.28 -15.96
CA VAL A 39 -0.80 9.08 -17.07
C VAL A 39 -0.20 8.66 -18.41
N GLU A 40 1.10 8.44 -18.50
CA GLU A 40 1.78 8.01 -19.74
C GLU A 40 1.29 6.65 -20.27
N ARG A 41 0.71 5.80 -19.39
CA ARG A 41 0.10 4.52 -19.81
C ARG A 41 -1.31 4.67 -20.39
N VAL A 42 -1.83 5.88 -20.44
CA VAL A 42 -3.11 6.23 -21.05
C VAL A 42 -2.88 7.33 -22.10
N PRO A 43 -2.17 7.04 -23.20
CA PRO A 43 -1.74 8.06 -24.15
C PRO A 43 -2.91 8.76 -24.88
N GLN A 44 -4.12 8.23 -24.81
CA GLN A 44 -5.33 8.84 -25.37
C GLN A 44 -5.90 9.94 -24.46
N LEU A 45 -5.48 10.02 -23.20
CA LEU A 45 -5.93 11.00 -22.24
C LEU A 45 -5.12 12.30 -22.39
N ASP A 46 -5.80 13.41 -22.69
CA ASP A 46 -5.18 14.73 -22.52
C ASP A 46 -5.03 15.03 -21.01
N PRO A 47 -3.84 15.31 -20.50
CA PRO A 47 -3.64 15.68 -19.10
C PRO A 47 -4.50 16.83 -18.60
N LYS A 48 -4.98 17.71 -19.47
CA LYS A 48 -5.92 18.80 -19.15
C LYS A 48 -7.30 18.30 -18.73
N GLU A 49 -7.65 17.08 -19.04
CA GLU A 49 -8.91 16.46 -18.62
C GLU A 49 -8.86 15.89 -17.20
N ILE A 50 -7.69 15.83 -16.60
CA ILE A 50 -7.54 15.42 -15.21
C ILE A 50 -8.05 16.55 -14.32
N GLU A 51 -9.08 16.29 -13.54
CA GLU A 51 -9.75 17.31 -12.73
C GLU A 51 -9.16 17.40 -11.32
N ASP A 52 -8.58 16.31 -10.82
CA ASP A 52 -8.00 16.25 -9.48
C ASP A 52 -6.90 15.19 -9.35
N VAL A 53 -6.02 15.37 -8.37
CA VAL A 53 -5.03 14.38 -7.93
C VAL A 53 -5.23 14.12 -6.44
N ILE A 54 -5.57 12.89 -6.06
CA ILE A 54 -5.77 12.51 -4.65
C ILE A 54 -4.65 11.56 -4.23
N MET A 55 -3.74 12.02 -3.37
CA MET A 55 -2.65 11.19 -2.88
C MET A 55 -2.78 10.90 -1.38
N GLY A 56 -2.65 9.63 -1.04
CA GLY A 56 -2.53 9.19 0.33
C GLY A 56 -1.13 9.40 0.89
N CYS A 57 -1.04 9.88 2.14
CA CYS A 57 0.21 9.99 2.88
C CYS A 57 -0.08 9.79 4.37
N ALA A 58 0.63 8.87 5.03
CA ALA A 58 0.36 8.55 6.43
C ALA A 58 0.98 9.56 7.39
N MET A 59 2.14 10.13 7.04
CA MET A 59 2.84 11.13 7.84
C MET A 59 3.04 12.41 7.02
N PRO A 60 1.97 13.22 6.78
CA PRO A 60 2.03 14.41 5.91
C PRO A 60 2.75 15.58 6.59
N GLU A 61 4.05 15.43 6.78
CA GLU A 61 4.95 16.33 7.51
C GLU A 61 6.26 16.49 6.73
N ALA A 62 7.02 17.53 6.98
CA ALA A 62 8.31 17.84 6.35
C ALA A 62 8.27 17.68 4.82
N GLU A 63 9.07 16.78 4.22
CA GLU A 63 9.09 16.51 2.77
C GLU A 63 7.77 15.92 2.23
N GLN A 64 6.90 15.46 3.10
CA GLN A 64 5.53 14.97 2.79
C GLN A 64 4.45 15.99 3.17
N GLY A 65 4.84 17.15 3.67
CA GLY A 65 3.94 18.23 4.08
C GLY A 65 3.42 19.07 2.93
N MET A 66 2.79 20.20 3.26
CA MET A 66 2.36 21.24 2.33
C MET A 66 1.47 20.74 1.17
N ASN A 67 0.56 19.80 1.43
CA ASN A 67 -0.22 19.11 0.41
C ASN A 67 0.69 18.43 -0.63
N VAL A 68 1.36 17.35 -0.22
CA VAL A 68 2.32 16.62 -1.07
C VAL A 68 1.71 16.18 -2.42
N ALA A 69 0.40 15.94 -2.49
CA ALA A 69 -0.30 15.65 -3.73
C ALA A 69 -0.16 16.80 -4.74
N ARG A 70 -0.32 18.05 -4.29
CA ARG A 70 -0.20 19.24 -5.17
C ARG A 70 1.25 19.44 -5.63
N ILE A 71 2.20 19.26 -4.73
CA ILE A 71 3.63 19.38 -5.07
C ILE A 71 4.01 18.32 -6.11
N ALA A 72 3.60 17.07 -5.88
CA ALA A 72 3.86 15.96 -6.79
C ALA A 72 3.17 16.13 -8.15
N SER A 73 1.93 16.63 -8.18
CA SER A 73 1.19 16.91 -9.42
C SER A 73 1.94 17.93 -10.30
N LEU A 74 2.37 19.05 -9.72
CA LEU A 74 3.16 20.07 -10.42
C LEU A 74 4.53 19.51 -10.86
N ARG A 75 5.18 18.73 -10.00
CA ARG A 75 6.47 18.11 -10.29
C ARG A 75 6.36 17.02 -11.38
N ALA A 76 5.23 16.36 -11.50
CA ALA A 76 4.92 15.42 -12.59
C ALA A 76 4.71 16.11 -13.93
N GLY A 77 4.52 17.43 -13.93
CA GLY A 77 4.28 18.25 -15.13
C GLY A 77 2.81 18.28 -15.55
N LEU A 78 1.87 17.97 -14.65
CA LEU A 78 0.46 18.16 -14.94
C LEU A 78 0.13 19.66 -15.06
N PRO A 79 -0.92 20.03 -15.84
CA PRO A 79 -1.38 21.40 -15.96
C PRO A 79 -1.68 22.04 -14.60
N VAL A 80 -1.45 23.36 -14.49
CA VAL A 80 -1.65 24.09 -13.22
C VAL A 80 -3.12 24.16 -12.80
N GLU A 81 -4.02 23.95 -13.73
CA GLU A 81 -5.48 23.88 -13.53
C GLU A 81 -5.92 22.61 -12.80
N VAL A 82 -5.12 21.54 -12.84
CA VAL A 82 -5.43 20.31 -12.13
C VAL A 82 -5.28 20.53 -10.63
N SER A 83 -6.37 20.41 -9.88
CA SER A 83 -6.35 20.51 -8.41
C SER A 83 -5.71 19.28 -7.76
N ALA A 84 -5.40 19.35 -6.45
CA ALA A 84 -4.87 18.20 -5.75
C ALA A 84 -5.21 18.20 -4.25
N LEU A 85 -5.33 17.00 -3.68
CA LEU A 85 -5.69 16.75 -2.29
C LEU A 85 -4.82 15.66 -1.68
N THR A 86 -4.25 15.93 -0.50
CA THR A 86 -3.59 14.91 0.32
C THR A 86 -4.53 14.40 1.40
N ILE A 87 -4.65 13.08 1.53
CA ILE A 87 -5.48 12.43 2.54
C ILE A 87 -4.66 11.53 3.45
N ASN A 88 -5.16 11.31 4.66
CA ASN A 88 -4.55 10.43 5.64
C ASN A 88 -5.58 9.46 6.25
N ARG A 89 -5.39 8.18 5.97
CA ARG A 89 -5.94 7.04 6.72
C ARG A 89 -4.82 6.02 6.93
N PHE A 90 -3.66 6.51 7.37
CA PHE A 90 -2.46 5.70 7.61
C PHE A 90 -2.22 4.67 6.49
N CYS A 91 -2.13 3.39 6.83
CA CYS A 91 -1.80 2.29 5.90
C CYS A 91 -2.74 2.18 4.69
N SER A 92 -4.01 2.61 4.80
CA SER A 92 -4.99 2.51 3.72
C SER A 92 -5.14 3.77 2.89
N SER A 93 -4.35 4.82 3.14
CA SER A 93 -4.49 6.11 2.45
C SER A 93 -4.52 5.98 0.92
N GLY A 94 -3.64 5.14 0.35
CA GLY A 94 -3.60 4.92 -1.10
C GLY A 94 -4.82 4.16 -1.66
N LEU A 95 -5.44 3.27 -0.89
CA LEU A 95 -6.70 2.62 -1.28
C LEU A 95 -7.87 3.58 -1.11
N GLN A 96 -7.88 4.36 -0.01
CA GLN A 96 -8.89 5.39 0.25
C GLN A 96 -8.89 6.47 -0.84
N SER A 97 -7.72 6.87 -1.34
CA SER A 97 -7.63 7.87 -2.43
C SER A 97 -8.30 7.38 -3.71
N ILE A 98 -8.08 6.10 -4.07
CA ILE A 98 -8.74 5.47 -5.22
C ILE A 98 -10.26 5.39 -4.98
N ALA A 99 -10.70 5.03 -3.78
CA ALA A 99 -12.11 4.99 -3.44
C ALA A 99 -12.77 6.37 -3.52
N MET A 100 -12.14 7.41 -2.96
CA MET A 100 -12.66 8.79 -3.04
C MET A 100 -12.74 9.31 -4.48
N ALA A 101 -11.74 8.99 -5.32
CA ALA A 101 -11.77 9.31 -6.74
C ALA A 101 -12.94 8.61 -7.43
N ALA A 102 -13.11 7.31 -7.19
CA ALA A 102 -14.20 6.54 -7.75
C ALA A 102 -15.58 7.06 -7.31
N GLU A 103 -15.78 7.30 -6.02
CA GLU A 103 -17.04 7.80 -5.44
C GLU A 103 -17.40 9.19 -6.01
N ARG A 104 -16.41 10.08 -6.17
CA ARG A 104 -16.62 11.40 -6.79
C ARG A 104 -17.05 11.28 -8.26
N ILE A 105 -16.44 10.34 -9.01
CA ILE A 105 -16.83 10.06 -10.41
C ILE A 105 -18.22 9.41 -10.47
N MET A 106 -18.54 8.44 -9.59
CA MET A 106 -19.85 7.79 -9.50
C MET A 106 -20.99 8.78 -9.28
N THR A 107 -20.74 9.87 -8.57
CA THR A 107 -21.73 10.93 -8.29
C THR A 107 -21.73 12.03 -9.34
N GLY A 108 -20.92 11.95 -10.39
CA GLY A 108 -20.85 12.94 -11.45
C GLY A 108 -20.05 14.21 -11.10
N GLY A 109 -19.27 14.16 -10.02
CA GLY A 109 -18.44 15.29 -9.59
C GLY A 109 -17.10 15.42 -10.35
N ALA A 110 -16.76 14.42 -11.17
CA ALA A 110 -15.59 14.42 -12.06
C ALA A 110 -15.72 13.30 -13.09
N ASP A 111 -14.91 13.34 -14.16
CA ASP A 111 -14.75 12.26 -15.14
C ASP A 111 -13.41 11.54 -15.01
N VAL A 112 -12.34 12.25 -14.67
CA VAL A 112 -10.98 11.70 -14.60
C VAL A 112 -10.25 12.22 -13.37
N ILE A 113 -9.76 11.33 -12.53
CA ILE A 113 -8.97 11.65 -11.34
C ILE A 113 -7.74 10.74 -11.29
N VAL A 114 -6.58 11.29 -10.96
CA VAL A 114 -5.40 10.49 -10.61
C VAL A 114 -5.42 10.25 -9.09
N ALA A 115 -5.35 9.00 -8.67
CA ALA A 115 -5.39 8.64 -7.26
C ALA A 115 -4.24 7.69 -6.91
N GLY A 116 -3.67 7.85 -5.72
CA GLY A 116 -2.52 7.04 -5.32
C GLY A 116 -2.05 7.31 -3.91
N GLY A 117 -0.77 7.09 -3.67
CA GLY A 117 -0.16 7.40 -2.39
C GLY A 117 1.36 7.34 -2.43
N THR A 118 1.98 7.99 -1.47
CA THR A 118 3.43 8.06 -1.30
C THR A 118 3.80 7.99 0.18
N GLU A 119 4.95 7.41 0.46
CA GLU A 119 5.56 7.44 1.78
C GLU A 119 7.07 7.28 1.68
N SER A 120 7.81 8.09 2.43
CA SER A 120 9.22 7.87 2.72
C SER A 120 9.40 7.69 4.22
N MET A 121 9.51 6.45 4.67
CA MET A 121 9.82 6.16 6.06
C MET A 121 11.32 6.34 6.37
N SER A 122 12.13 6.61 5.35
CA SER A 122 13.53 7.04 5.50
C SER A 122 13.65 8.48 5.95
N MET A 123 12.81 9.36 5.42
CA MET A 123 12.87 10.80 5.69
C MET A 123 11.96 11.21 6.84
N ILE A 124 10.76 10.64 6.90
CA ILE A 124 9.78 10.97 7.94
C ILE A 124 9.56 9.74 8.83
N PRO A 125 9.89 9.80 10.12
CA PRO A 125 9.70 8.70 11.04
C PRO A 125 8.21 8.40 11.26
N MET A 126 7.89 7.15 11.61
CA MET A 126 6.54 6.77 12.00
C MET A 126 6.13 7.54 13.26
N GLY A 127 5.05 8.31 13.16
CA GLY A 127 4.62 9.25 14.20
C GLY A 127 4.98 10.71 13.92
N GLY A 128 5.77 10.99 12.85
CA GLY A 128 6.23 12.32 12.49
C GLY A 128 7.45 12.79 13.30
N HIS A 129 7.99 13.95 12.98
CA HIS A 129 9.11 14.57 13.69
C HIS A 129 8.68 15.22 15.01
N LYS A 130 7.42 15.65 15.10
CA LYS A 130 6.85 16.25 16.30
C LYS A 130 5.73 15.38 16.85
N ILE A 131 6.07 14.45 17.73
CA ILE A 131 5.10 13.62 18.44
C ILE A 131 4.38 14.48 19.49
N SER A 132 3.07 14.62 19.39
CA SER A 132 2.26 15.41 20.31
C SER A 132 0.92 14.73 20.60
N PRO A 133 0.90 13.70 21.45
CA PRO A 133 -0.33 12.98 21.79
C PRO A 133 -1.27 13.86 22.61
N ASN A 134 -2.57 13.59 22.50
CA ASN A 134 -3.58 14.28 23.27
C ASN A 134 -3.46 13.89 24.76
N PRO A 135 -3.27 14.85 25.69
CA PRO A 135 -3.08 14.53 27.12
C PRO A 135 -4.23 13.74 27.74
N TRP A 136 -5.46 14.07 27.39
CA TRP A 136 -6.63 13.36 27.90
C TRP A 136 -6.63 11.88 27.49
N LEU A 137 -6.26 11.56 26.23
CA LEU A 137 -6.14 10.18 25.78
C LEU A 137 -4.97 9.46 26.45
N VAL A 138 -3.88 10.14 26.71
CA VAL A 138 -2.75 9.55 27.45
C VAL A 138 -3.18 9.12 28.85
N ASP A 139 -4.01 9.92 29.51
CA ASP A 139 -4.47 9.65 30.86
C ASP A 139 -5.62 8.63 30.93
N HIS A 140 -6.53 8.63 29.95
CA HIS A 140 -7.79 7.87 30.00
C HIS A 140 -7.86 6.69 29.04
N TYR A 141 -7.11 6.73 27.94
CA TYR A 141 -7.05 5.65 26.94
C TYR A 141 -5.67 5.56 26.27
N PRO A 142 -4.62 5.25 27.04
CA PRO A 142 -3.24 5.23 26.53
C PRO A 142 -3.01 4.20 25.40
N ASP A 143 -3.82 3.14 25.36
CA ASP A 143 -3.76 2.12 24.30
C ASP A 143 -4.03 2.69 22.89
N ALA A 144 -4.64 3.89 22.79
CA ALA A 144 -4.80 4.60 21.51
C ALA A 144 -3.45 4.95 20.84
N TYR A 145 -2.38 5.06 21.64
CA TYR A 145 -1.03 5.38 21.19
C TYR A 145 -0.06 4.20 21.24
N LEU A 146 -0.59 2.98 21.41
CA LEU A 146 0.24 1.79 21.43
C LEU A 146 1.03 1.64 20.14
N SER A 147 2.32 1.30 20.23
CA SER A 147 3.13 1.04 19.04
C SER A 147 2.59 -0.15 18.26
N MET A 148 2.72 -0.12 16.93
CA MET A 148 2.15 -1.15 16.04
C MET A 148 2.65 -2.56 16.37
N GLY A 149 3.90 -2.71 16.76
CA GLY A 149 4.44 -4.00 17.17
C GLY A 149 3.81 -4.55 18.45
N LEU A 150 3.50 -3.68 19.42
CA LEU A 150 2.77 -4.10 20.62
C LEU A 150 1.32 -4.48 20.33
N THR A 151 0.66 -3.82 19.36
CA THR A 151 -0.68 -4.23 18.92
C THR A 151 -0.64 -5.63 18.26
N ALA A 152 0.43 -5.92 17.51
CA ALA A 152 0.63 -7.26 16.92
C ALA A 152 0.86 -8.34 18.01
N GLU A 153 1.60 -8.02 19.07
CA GLU A 153 1.75 -8.93 20.23
C GLU A 153 0.41 -9.19 20.93
N ARG A 154 -0.45 -8.15 21.07
CA ARG A 154 -1.81 -8.31 21.61
C ARG A 154 -2.65 -9.28 20.76
N VAL A 155 -2.60 -9.15 19.44
CA VAL A 155 -3.28 -10.07 18.51
C VAL A 155 -2.72 -11.49 18.64
N ALA A 156 -1.39 -11.65 18.66
CA ALA A 156 -0.75 -12.94 18.84
C ALA A 156 -1.18 -13.62 20.13
N GLN A 157 -1.15 -12.89 21.24
CA GLN A 157 -1.57 -13.40 22.54
C GLN A 157 -3.05 -13.79 22.56
N ARG A 158 -3.93 -12.94 22.08
CA ARG A 158 -5.39 -13.16 22.06
C ARG A 158 -5.77 -14.40 21.27
N LEU A 159 -5.16 -14.61 20.10
CA LEU A 159 -5.51 -15.69 19.19
C LEU A 159 -4.64 -16.94 19.32
N GLY A 160 -3.67 -16.92 20.25
CA GLY A 160 -2.74 -18.01 20.48
C GLY A 160 -1.82 -18.29 19.28
N ILE A 161 -1.45 -17.24 18.52
CA ILE A 161 -0.56 -17.38 17.36
C ILE A 161 0.86 -17.55 17.87
N LYS A 162 1.44 -18.71 17.56
CA LYS A 162 2.79 -19.06 17.97
C LYS A 162 3.84 -18.42 17.09
N ARG A 163 5.04 -18.26 17.63
CA ARG A 163 6.22 -17.73 16.96
C ARG A 163 6.55 -18.49 15.67
N GLU A 164 6.53 -19.83 15.75
CA GLU A 164 6.84 -20.70 14.62
C GLU A 164 5.89 -20.46 13.44
N ALA A 165 4.59 -20.37 13.70
CA ALA A 165 3.59 -20.10 12.67
C ALA A 165 3.79 -18.72 12.00
N ALA A 166 4.15 -17.71 12.79
CA ALA A 166 4.46 -16.36 12.26
C ALA A 166 5.72 -16.38 11.39
N ASP A 167 6.78 -17.09 11.80
CA ASP A 167 8.02 -17.18 11.05
C ASP A 167 7.85 -18.03 9.76
N GLU A 168 7.08 -19.12 9.79
CA GLU A 168 6.72 -19.89 8.59
C GLU A 168 5.92 -19.07 7.58
N PHE A 169 4.96 -18.26 8.05
CA PHE A 169 4.22 -17.34 7.21
C PHE A 169 5.15 -16.34 6.53
N SER A 170 6.10 -15.79 7.28
CA SER A 170 7.09 -14.83 6.80
C SER A 170 8.03 -15.44 5.76
N LEU A 171 8.52 -16.64 6.02
CA LEU A 171 9.34 -17.38 5.05
C LEU A 171 8.59 -17.58 3.72
N ARG A 172 7.32 -17.98 3.78
CA ARG A 172 6.49 -18.15 2.59
C ARG A 172 6.27 -16.83 1.85
N SER A 173 6.11 -15.70 2.55
CA SER A 173 6.01 -14.37 1.93
C SER A 173 7.27 -14.06 1.10
N HIS A 174 8.47 -14.28 1.65
CA HIS A 174 9.73 -14.11 0.92
C HIS A 174 9.85 -15.04 -0.29
N GLN A 175 9.53 -16.32 -0.13
CA GLN A 175 9.60 -17.30 -1.23
C GLN A 175 8.66 -16.93 -2.39
N LYS A 176 7.41 -16.58 -2.08
CA LYS A 176 6.42 -16.12 -3.07
C LYS A 176 6.89 -14.85 -3.78
N ALA A 177 7.43 -13.87 -3.04
CA ALA A 177 7.91 -12.62 -3.61
C ALA A 177 9.10 -12.82 -4.55
N LEU A 178 10.07 -13.65 -4.18
CA LEU A 178 11.21 -13.99 -5.03
C LEU A 178 10.78 -14.72 -6.30
N ALA A 179 9.87 -15.69 -6.19
CA ALA A 179 9.33 -16.39 -7.35
C ALA A 179 8.56 -15.43 -8.29
N ALA A 180 7.80 -14.49 -7.71
CA ALA A 180 7.08 -13.48 -8.49
C ALA A 180 8.03 -12.52 -9.24
N ILE A 181 9.10 -12.07 -8.58
CA ILE A 181 10.14 -11.23 -9.21
C ILE A 181 10.85 -11.99 -10.33
N GLN A 182 11.28 -13.22 -10.07
CA GLN A 182 11.94 -14.06 -11.08
C GLN A 182 11.02 -14.37 -12.27
N GLY A 183 9.72 -14.51 -12.02
CA GLY A 183 8.70 -14.71 -13.05
C GLY A 183 8.24 -13.44 -13.75
N GLY A 184 8.83 -12.26 -13.48
CA GLY A 184 8.45 -10.98 -14.11
C GLY A 184 7.05 -10.49 -13.78
N LYS A 185 6.44 -10.98 -12.68
CA LYS A 185 5.03 -10.68 -12.37
C LYS A 185 4.76 -9.23 -12.00
N PHE A 186 5.79 -8.47 -11.65
CA PHE A 186 5.68 -7.05 -11.29
C PHE A 186 6.10 -6.11 -12.41
N ASP A 187 6.63 -6.61 -13.53
CA ASP A 187 7.22 -5.78 -14.59
C ASP A 187 6.20 -4.78 -15.18
N ASP A 188 4.95 -5.20 -15.35
CA ASP A 188 3.88 -4.36 -15.89
C ASP A 188 3.39 -3.27 -14.92
N GLU A 189 3.65 -3.39 -13.62
CA GLU A 189 3.19 -2.42 -12.63
C GLU A 189 4.29 -1.45 -12.17
N VAL A 190 5.55 -1.82 -12.35
CA VAL A 190 6.70 -1.04 -11.88
C VAL A 190 7.08 0.05 -12.88
N VAL A 191 7.24 1.28 -12.36
CA VAL A 191 7.86 2.41 -13.04
C VAL A 191 9.28 2.57 -12.49
N PRO A 192 10.33 2.43 -13.31
CA PRO A 192 11.70 2.58 -12.86
C PRO A 192 11.99 3.99 -12.30
N VAL A 193 12.82 4.05 -11.27
CA VAL A 193 13.26 5.30 -10.65
C VAL A 193 14.75 5.50 -10.87
N SER A 194 15.13 6.60 -11.52
CA SER A 194 16.54 7.00 -11.62
C SER A 194 16.99 7.67 -10.31
N VAL A 195 17.96 7.08 -9.63
CA VAL A 195 18.48 7.54 -8.35
C VAL A 195 19.94 7.92 -8.48
N SER A 196 20.31 9.08 -7.95
CA SER A 196 21.70 9.57 -7.94
C SER A 196 22.27 9.51 -6.52
N PHE A 197 23.38 8.82 -6.35
CA PHE A 197 24.12 8.76 -5.09
C PHE A 197 25.43 9.51 -5.19
N SER A 198 25.79 10.20 -4.10
CA SER A 198 27.12 10.75 -3.92
C SER A 198 27.85 9.96 -2.83
N THR A 199 28.94 9.29 -3.19
CA THR A 199 29.80 8.58 -2.23
C THR A 199 31.10 9.36 -2.03
N PRO A 200 31.61 9.46 -0.78
CA PRO A 200 32.90 10.06 -0.54
C PRO A 200 34.00 9.36 -1.36
N ASN A 201 34.81 10.14 -2.05
CA ASN A 201 35.96 9.64 -2.80
C ASN A 201 37.09 10.68 -2.75
N GLY A 202 37.89 10.65 -1.68
CA GLY A 202 38.92 11.66 -1.41
C GLY A 202 38.29 13.05 -1.26
N SER A 203 38.86 14.04 -1.96
CA SER A 203 38.40 15.44 -1.91
C SER A 203 37.18 15.75 -2.81
N LYS A 204 36.76 14.81 -3.66
CA LYS A 204 35.62 15.00 -4.57
C LYS A 204 34.65 13.84 -4.44
N PRO A 205 33.33 14.08 -4.22
CA PRO A 205 32.34 13.02 -4.18
C PRO A 205 32.22 12.34 -5.55
N LYS A 206 32.18 11.02 -5.58
CA LYS A 206 31.86 10.24 -6.78
C LYS A 206 30.34 10.15 -6.90
N ARG A 207 29.78 10.69 -7.98
CA ARG A 207 28.38 10.56 -8.34
C ARG A 207 28.14 9.25 -9.05
N GLN A 208 27.12 8.51 -8.63
CA GLN A 208 26.70 7.25 -9.22
C GLN A 208 25.20 7.34 -9.54
N GLU A 209 24.82 6.98 -10.75
CA GLU A 209 23.41 6.90 -11.14
C GLU A 209 23.01 5.43 -11.25
N VAL A 210 21.85 5.10 -10.69
CA VAL A 210 21.28 3.75 -10.69
C VAL A 210 19.84 3.84 -11.14
N VAL A 211 19.44 2.98 -12.07
CA VAL A 211 18.03 2.78 -12.42
C VAL A 211 17.48 1.70 -11.52
N PHE A 212 16.70 2.10 -10.52
CA PHE A 212 16.03 1.20 -9.59
C PHE A 212 14.71 0.72 -10.17
N LYS A 213 14.57 -0.59 -10.40
CA LYS A 213 13.43 -1.19 -11.09
C LYS A 213 12.91 -2.49 -10.49
N VAL A 214 13.50 -2.97 -9.40
CA VAL A 214 13.11 -4.22 -8.73
C VAL A 214 13.00 -3.96 -7.22
N ASP A 215 11.97 -4.49 -6.59
CA ASP A 215 11.81 -4.42 -5.13
C ASP A 215 13.01 -5.06 -4.42
N GLU A 216 13.63 -4.35 -3.51
CA GLU A 216 14.86 -4.81 -2.83
C GLU A 216 14.62 -5.44 -1.47
N GLY A 217 13.33 -5.55 -1.08
CA GLY A 217 12.93 -6.12 0.22
C GLY A 217 13.11 -7.63 0.33
N PRO A 218 12.73 -8.46 -0.67
CA PRO A 218 12.79 -9.91 -0.58
C PRO A 218 14.20 -10.45 -0.35
N ARG A 219 14.30 -11.47 0.52
CA ARG A 219 15.59 -12.04 0.97
C ARG A 219 15.70 -13.50 0.56
N ALA A 220 16.61 -13.78 -0.37
CA ALA A 220 16.88 -15.14 -0.83
C ALA A 220 17.61 -16.01 0.22
N ASP A 221 18.29 -15.37 1.16
CA ASP A 221 19.03 -16.00 2.26
C ASP A 221 18.18 -16.29 3.51
N THR A 222 16.86 -16.04 3.45
CA THR A 222 15.95 -16.29 4.59
C THR A 222 15.63 -17.78 4.71
N SER A 223 15.74 -18.29 5.93
CA SER A 223 15.34 -19.66 6.31
C SER A 223 14.53 -19.62 7.60
N LEU A 224 13.78 -20.70 7.87
CA LEU A 224 13.02 -20.80 9.13
C LEU A 224 13.94 -20.74 10.34
N GLU A 225 15.10 -21.41 10.27
CA GLU A 225 16.11 -21.39 11.33
C GLU A 225 16.62 -19.98 11.60
N ALA A 226 16.94 -19.21 10.53
CA ALA A 226 17.39 -17.82 10.66
C ALA A 226 16.32 -16.91 11.27
N LEU A 227 15.03 -17.13 10.91
CA LEU A 227 13.92 -16.37 11.48
C LEU A 227 13.73 -16.72 12.98
N LEU A 228 13.74 -18.00 13.35
CA LEU A 228 13.57 -18.46 14.72
C LEU A 228 14.71 -17.97 15.65
N ALA A 229 15.91 -17.74 15.11
CA ALA A 229 17.05 -17.20 15.87
C ALA A 229 16.90 -15.70 16.22
N LEU A 230 15.96 -14.96 15.59
CA LEU A 230 15.74 -13.55 15.87
C LEU A 230 15.13 -13.34 17.25
N LYS A 231 15.59 -12.32 17.96
CA LYS A 231 15.01 -11.90 19.23
C LYS A 231 13.69 -11.15 19.02
N PRO A 232 12.72 -11.28 19.95
CA PRO A 232 11.53 -10.43 19.95
C PRO A 232 11.92 -8.94 19.93
N ALA A 233 11.18 -8.15 19.15
CA ALA A 233 11.53 -6.75 18.91
C ALA A 233 10.75 -5.75 19.79
N PHE A 234 9.56 -6.12 20.26
CA PHE A 234 8.65 -5.18 20.93
C PHE A 234 8.33 -5.56 22.38
N HIS A 235 8.36 -6.83 22.70
CA HIS A 235 8.12 -7.34 24.05
C HIS A 235 9.12 -8.45 24.38
N ALA A 236 9.76 -8.40 25.56
CA ALA A 236 10.85 -9.33 25.92
C ALA A 236 10.50 -10.83 25.82
N LYS A 237 9.23 -11.18 26.07
CA LYS A 237 8.68 -12.54 25.96
C LYS A 237 7.71 -12.66 24.78
N GLY A 238 7.81 -11.77 23.78
CA GLY A 238 6.93 -11.69 22.65
C GLY A 238 7.27 -12.67 21.54
N THR A 239 6.42 -12.66 20.51
CA THR A 239 6.54 -13.48 19.32
C THR A 239 6.89 -12.66 18.07
N VAL A 240 6.69 -11.33 18.13
CA VAL A 240 6.90 -10.42 17.01
C VAL A 240 8.36 -10.02 16.92
N THR A 241 8.97 -10.25 15.77
CA THR A 241 10.38 -9.97 15.47
C THR A 241 10.52 -9.08 14.25
N ALA A 242 11.73 -8.60 13.98
CA ALA A 242 12.03 -7.92 12.72
C ALA A 242 11.80 -8.82 11.48
N GLY A 243 11.90 -10.14 11.62
CA GLY A 243 11.73 -11.10 10.52
C GLY A 243 10.28 -11.45 10.21
N ASN A 244 9.35 -11.23 11.14
CA ASN A 244 7.94 -11.49 10.96
C ASN A 244 7.07 -10.23 11.03
N SER A 245 7.71 -9.08 10.76
CA SER A 245 7.12 -7.75 10.62
C SER A 245 7.40 -7.20 9.22
N SER A 246 6.51 -6.36 8.69
CA SER A 246 6.77 -5.65 7.45
C SER A 246 7.98 -4.72 7.58
N GLN A 247 8.71 -4.57 6.49
CA GLN A 247 9.86 -3.68 6.44
C GLN A 247 9.40 -2.22 6.35
N MET A 248 10.01 -1.33 7.12
CA MET A 248 9.91 0.12 6.88
C MET A 248 10.44 0.43 5.47
N SER A 249 9.69 1.19 4.71
CA SER A 249 9.90 1.25 3.27
C SER A 249 9.60 2.63 2.69
N ASP A 250 10.18 2.87 1.52
CA ASP A 250 9.97 4.06 0.70
C ASP A 250 9.32 3.66 -0.63
N GLY A 251 8.34 4.42 -1.10
CA GLY A 251 7.70 4.14 -2.38
C GLY A 251 6.47 5.00 -2.67
N ALA A 252 6.03 4.99 -3.91
CA ALA A 252 4.81 5.65 -4.38
C ALA A 252 4.06 4.78 -5.39
N ALA A 253 2.76 5.00 -5.50
CA ALA A 253 1.90 4.36 -6.49
C ALA A 253 0.80 5.32 -6.94
N ALA A 254 0.33 5.18 -8.17
CA ALA A 254 -0.76 5.98 -8.72
C ALA A 254 -1.59 5.19 -9.72
N ALA A 255 -2.85 5.56 -9.85
CA ALA A 255 -3.80 5.02 -10.82
C ALA A 255 -4.56 6.17 -11.50
N VAL A 256 -4.89 6.00 -12.77
CA VAL A 256 -5.87 6.84 -13.46
C VAL A 256 -7.23 6.18 -13.27
N VAL A 257 -8.12 6.88 -12.59
CA VAL A 257 -9.50 6.48 -12.31
C VAL A 257 -10.42 7.34 -13.17
N MET A 258 -11.35 6.73 -13.93
CA MET A 258 -12.22 7.49 -14.80
C MET A 258 -13.61 6.86 -14.95
N SER A 259 -14.56 7.66 -15.46
CA SER A 259 -15.88 7.14 -15.81
C SER A 259 -15.77 6.18 -16.99
N ALA A 260 -16.59 5.13 -16.99
CA ALA A 260 -16.63 4.18 -18.10
C ALA A 260 -17.03 4.85 -19.42
N GLU A 261 -17.93 5.85 -19.37
CA GLU A 261 -18.34 6.63 -20.53
C GLU A 261 -17.17 7.41 -21.13
N ARG A 262 -16.33 8.04 -20.26
CA ARG A 262 -15.15 8.77 -20.77
C ARG A 262 -14.11 7.83 -21.34
N ALA A 263 -13.85 6.69 -20.68
CA ALA A 263 -12.95 5.67 -21.19
C ALA A 263 -13.38 5.17 -22.58
N GLN A 264 -14.67 4.88 -22.74
CA GLN A 264 -15.23 4.46 -24.03
C GLN A 264 -15.06 5.54 -25.10
N ALA A 265 -15.35 6.80 -24.79
CA ALA A 265 -15.20 7.92 -25.72
C ALA A 265 -13.76 8.12 -26.19
N LEU A 266 -12.79 7.80 -25.36
CA LEU A 266 -11.35 7.87 -25.67
C LEU A 266 -10.79 6.56 -26.26
N GLY A 267 -11.59 5.49 -26.35
CA GLY A 267 -11.12 4.19 -26.81
C GLY A 267 -10.15 3.51 -25.85
N ILE A 268 -10.21 3.85 -24.57
CA ILE A 268 -9.35 3.30 -23.52
C ILE A 268 -9.93 1.96 -23.04
N LYS A 269 -9.10 0.92 -23.04
CA LYS A 269 -9.47 -0.38 -22.46
C LYS A 269 -9.25 -0.34 -20.95
N PRO A 270 -10.27 -0.63 -20.12
CA PRO A 270 -10.12 -0.67 -18.69
C PRO A 270 -9.18 -1.81 -18.25
N LEU A 271 -8.43 -1.58 -17.17
CA LEU A 271 -7.69 -2.64 -16.47
C LEU A 271 -8.58 -3.38 -15.49
N ALA A 272 -9.48 -2.67 -14.83
CA ALA A 272 -10.43 -3.21 -13.85
C ALA A 272 -11.58 -2.22 -13.66
N ARG A 273 -12.67 -2.70 -13.08
CA ARG A 273 -13.78 -1.89 -12.58
C ARG A 273 -13.67 -1.75 -11.07
N TYR A 274 -13.88 -0.55 -10.56
CA TYR A 274 -14.04 -0.31 -9.13
C TYR A 274 -15.45 -0.75 -8.68
N ILE A 275 -15.53 -1.54 -7.61
CA ILE A 275 -16.82 -2.09 -7.13
C ILE A 275 -17.25 -1.45 -5.81
N SER A 276 -16.42 -1.53 -4.77
CA SER A 276 -16.78 -1.03 -3.45
C SER A 276 -15.55 -0.77 -2.60
N PHE A 277 -15.73 0.05 -1.57
CA PHE A 277 -14.76 0.27 -0.50
C PHE A 277 -15.49 0.47 0.81
N ALA A 278 -14.97 -0.12 1.88
CA ALA A 278 -15.51 0.07 3.22
C ALA A 278 -14.39 0.17 4.26
N THR A 279 -14.68 0.90 5.33
CA THR A 279 -13.85 0.97 6.51
C THR A 279 -14.62 0.54 7.76
N ALA A 280 -13.88 0.12 8.77
CA ALA A 280 -14.42 -0.20 10.08
C ALA A 280 -13.49 0.31 11.17
N GLY A 281 -14.05 0.91 12.22
CA GLY A 281 -13.34 1.17 13.47
C GLY A 281 -13.30 -0.10 14.32
N TYR A 282 -12.23 -0.25 15.07
CA TYR A 282 -12.01 -1.31 16.05
C TYR A 282 -11.13 -0.82 17.19
N LYS A 283 -10.80 -1.68 18.13
CA LYS A 283 -9.94 -1.35 19.28
C LYS A 283 -8.53 -0.98 18.80
N PRO A 284 -7.98 0.18 19.19
CA PRO A 284 -6.62 0.58 18.81
C PRO A 284 -5.55 -0.44 19.18
N GLU A 285 -5.65 -1.04 20.37
CA GLU A 285 -4.70 -2.04 20.87
C GLU A 285 -4.70 -3.37 20.11
N GLU A 286 -5.73 -3.60 19.31
CA GLU A 286 -5.88 -4.79 18.47
C GLU A 286 -6.12 -4.40 17.00
N MET A 287 -5.59 -3.26 16.56
CA MET A 287 -5.83 -2.70 15.24
C MET A 287 -5.59 -3.69 14.09
N GLY A 288 -4.72 -4.67 14.31
CA GLY A 288 -4.41 -5.73 13.34
C GLY A 288 -5.62 -6.51 12.87
N LEU A 289 -6.69 -6.58 13.67
CA LEU A 289 -7.94 -7.27 13.32
C LEU A 289 -8.97 -6.37 12.62
N GLY A 290 -8.65 -5.10 12.34
CA GLY A 290 -9.56 -4.18 11.63
C GLY A 290 -10.16 -4.74 10.33
N PRO A 291 -9.41 -5.47 9.48
CA PRO A 291 -9.95 -6.10 8.26
C PRO A 291 -11.12 -7.05 8.51
N VAL A 292 -11.15 -7.78 9.63
CA VAL A 292 -12.24 -8.69 9.98
C VAL A 292 -13.60 -7.98 9.97
N PHE A 293 -13.61 -6.69 10.29
CA PHE A 293 -14.82 -5.85 10.34
C PHE A 293 -15.05 -5.04 9.06
N ALA A 294 -14.01 -4.76 8.28
CA ALA A 294 -14.12 -4.01 7.03
C ALA A 294 -14.53 -4.91 5.85
N ILE A 295 -14.00 -6.13 5.77
CA ILE A 295 -14.28 -7.09 4.69
C ILE A 295 -15.78 -7.36 4.52
N PRO A 296 -16.57 -7.75 5.55
CA PRO A 296 -17.98 -8.02 5.37
C PRO A 296 -18.79 -6.78 4.95
N LYS A 297 -18.35 -5.57 5.33
CA LYS A 297 -18.99 -4.33 4.88
C LYS A 297 -18.75 -4.10 3.38
N ALA A 298 -17.51 -4.26 2.90
CA ALA A 298 -17.18 -4.10 1.49
C ALA A 298 -17.93 -5.14 0.63
N LEU A 299 -17.95 -6.40 1.05
CA LEU A 299 -18.70 -7.48 0.39
C LEU A 299 -20.20 -7.17 0.32
N LYS A 300 -20.80 -6.71 1.43
CA LYS A 300 -22.21 -6.32 1.47
C LYS A 300 -22.52 -5.18 0.49
N MET A 301 -21.66 -4.16 0.41
CA MET A 301 -21.82 -3.05 -0.53
C MET A 301 -21.72 -3.51 -2.00
N ALA A 302 -20.86 -4.49 -2.25
CA ALA A 302 -20.67 -5.11 -3.57
C ALA A 302 -21.80 -6.10 -3.94
N GLY A 303 -22.63 -6.54 -3.00
CA GLY A 303 -23.58 -7.64 -3.19
C GLY A 303 -22.92 -9.00 -3.40
N LEU A 304 -21.70 -9.17 -2.87
CA LEU A 304 -20.86 -10.36 -3.05
C LEU A 304 -20.72 -11.17 -1.75
N LYS A 305 -20.33 -12.43 -1.89
CA LYS A 305 -19.88 -13.31 -0.81
C LYS A 305 -18.35 -13.41 -0.83
N LEU A 306 -17.76 -13.82 0.28
CA LEU A 306 -16.31 -14.04 0.36
C LEU A 306 -15.84 -15.11 -0.64
N SER A 307 -16.66 -16.12 -0.91
CA SER A 307 -16.37 -17.17 -1.91
C SER A 307 -16.18 -16.65 -3.32
N ASP A 308 -16.79 -15.50 -3.66
CA ASP A 308 -16.75 -14.91 -4.99
C ASP A 308 -15.41 -14.18 -5.25
N ILE A 309 -14.60 -13.97 -4.20
CA ILE A 309 -13.29 -13.33 -4.32
C ILE A 309 -12.24 -14.36 -4.74
N ASP A 310 -11.54 -14.07 -5.84
CA ASP A 310 -10.53 -14.95 -6.43
C ASP A 310 -9.11 -14.67 -5.95
N VAL A 311 -8.80 -13.39 -5.67
CA VAL A 311 -7.49 -12.92 -5.19
C VAL A 311 -7.67 -11.94 -4.05
N ILE A 312 -6.88 -12.10 -3.00
CA ILE A 312 -6.89 -11.21 -1.83
C ILE A 312 -5.46 -10.69 -1.61
N GLU A 313 -5.28 -9.39 -1.72
CA GLU A 313 -4.08 -8.71 -1.26
C GLU A 313 -4.32 -8.18 0.16
N LEU A 314 -3.90 -8.96 1.14
CA LEU A 314 -3.92 -8.61 2.56
C LEU A 314 -2.58 -7.98 2.94
N ASN A 315 -2.57 -6.73 3.38
CA ASN A 315 -1.33 -6.11 3.83
C ASN A 315 -0.75 -6.86 5.04
N GLU A 316 0.46 -7.40 4.89
CA GLU A 316 1.19 -8.11 5.94
C GLU A 316 1.96 -7.12 6.82
N ALA A 317 1.24 -6.30 7.60
CA ALA A 317 1.91 -5.41 8.55
C ALA A 317 2.75 -6.23 9.56
N PHE A 318 2.19 -7.35 10.02
CA PHE A 318 2.83 -8.36 10.87
C PHE A 318 2.28 -9.75 10.51
N ALA A 319 3.10 -10.79 10.60
CA ALA A 319 2.65 -12.16 10.36
C ALA A 319 1.53 -12.57 11.33
N ALA A 320 1.68 -12.23 12.61
CA ALA A 320 0.66 -12.52 13.63
C ALA A 320 -0.68 -11.85 13.30
N GLN A 321 -0.66 -10.61 12.84
CA GLN A 321 -1.85 -9.89 12.40
C GLN A 321 -2.48 -10.55 11.17
N SER A 322 -1.67 -10.90 10.17
CA SER A 322 -2.17 -11.53 8.93
C SER A 322 -2.81 -12.88 9.20
N LEU A 323 -2.15 -13.73 9.98
CA LEU A 323 -2.70 -15.02 10.41
C LEU A 323 -4.00 -14.86 11.21
N GLY A 324 -4.05 -13.82 12.07
CA GLY A 324 -5.25 -13.47 12.81
C GLY A 324 -6.41 -13.10 11.90
N VAL A 325 -6.19 -12.27 10.89
CA VAL A 325 -7.22 -11.88 9.92
C VAL A 325 -7.67 -13.08 9.08
N ILE A 326 -6.72 -13.89 8.57
CA ILE A 326 -7.05 -15.09 7.78
C ILE A 326 -7.97 -16.00 8.57
N LYS A 327 -7.64 -16.26 9.83
CA LYS A 327 -8.43 -17.13 10.74
C LYS A 327 -9.80 -16.54 11.05
N GLU A 328 -9.85 -15.29 11.54
CA GLU A 328 -11.08 -14.69 12.06
C GLU A 328 -12.07 -14.28 10.95
N ALA A 329 -11.58 -13.88 9.78
CA ALA A 329 -12.41 -13.55 8.62
C ALA A 329 -12.70 -14.76 7.72
N GLY A 330 -12.13 -15.94 8.02
CA GLY A 330 -12.33 -17.16 7.25
C GLY A 330 -11.78 -17.08 5.82
N LEU A 331 -10.64 -16.37 5.64
CA LEU A 331 -10.03 -16.24 4.31
C LEU A 331 -9.39 -17.55 3.87
N ASP A 332 -9.54 -17.88 2.59
CA ASP A 332 -8.77 -18.95 1.97
C ASP A 332 -7.30 -18.50 1.80
N ALA A 333 -6.41 -19.12 2.54
CA ALA A 333 -4.98 -18.79 2.56
C ALA A 333 -4.30 -18.92 1.18
N GLU A 334 -4.81 -19.78 0.30
CA GLU A 334 -4.28 -19.95 -1.07
C GLU A 334 -4.64 -18.79 -1.99
N LYS A 335 -5.69 -18.04 -1.66
CA LYS A 335 -6.09 -16.82 -2.35
C LYS A 335 -5.38 -15.57 -1.83
N VAL A 336 -4.73 -15.66 -0.65
CA VAL A 336 -4.07 -14.54 0.02
C VAL A 336 -2.63 -14.40 -0.45
N ASN A 337 -2.29 -13.19 -0.91
CA ASN A 337 -0.93 -12.77 -1.27
C ASN A 337 -0.19 -13.82 -2.13
N PRO A 338 -0.72 -14.15 -3.32
CA PRO A 338 -0.11 -15.20 -4.15
C PRO A 338 1.30 -14.86 -4.63
N ASN A 339 1.66 -13.59 -4.62
CA ASN A 339 2.97 -13.08 -5.05
C ASN A 339 3.83 -12.58 -3.87
N GLY A 340 3.53 -13.03 -2.64
CA GLY A 340 4.14 -12.50 -1.42
C GLY A 340 3.52 -11.18 -0.98
N GLY A 341 3.78 -10.77 0.25
CA GLY A 341 3.20 -9.56 0.84
C GLY A 341 4.24 -8.64 1.47
N ALA A 342 3.79 -7.75 2.34
CA ALA A 342 4.60 -6.64 2.85
C ALA A 342 5.79 -7.05 3.73
N ILE A 343 5.78 -8.24 4.33
CA ILE A 343 6.93 -8.76 5.08
C ILE A 343 8.13 -8.87 4.14
N ALA A 344 7.93 -9.34 2.93
CA ALA A 344 8.95 -9.45 1.91
C ALA A 344 9.09 -8.15 1.08
N LEU A 345 7.97 -7.64 0.54
CA LEU A 345 7.94 -6.55 -0.45
C LEU A 345 7.92 -5.15 0.15
N GLY A 346 7.79 -5.02 1.49
CA GLY A 346 7.75 -3.73 2.17
C GLY A 346 6.38 -3.07 2.23
N HIS A 347 6.26 -2.12 3.20
CA HIS A 347 5.03 -1.40 3.52
C HIS A 347 5.26 0.11 3.63
N PRO A 348 5.42 0.84 2.51
CA PRO A 348 5.42 2.30 2.53
C PRO A 348 3.98 2.77 2.79
N LEU A 349 3.70 3.19 4.03
CA LEU A 349 2.35 3.30 4.62
C LEU A 349 1.28 3.86 3.67
N GLY A 350 1.38 5.16 3.31
CA GLY A 350 0.38 5.84 2.49
C GLY A 350 0.32 5.34 1.03
N CYS A 351 1.40 4.72 0.53
CA CYS A 351 1.47 4.13 -0.80
C CYS A 351 0.80 2.76 -0.89
N THR A 352 0.83 1.98 0.19
CA THR A 352 0.55 0.54 0.17
C THR A 352 -0.78 0.18 -0.45
N GLY A 353 -1.86 0.91 -0.14
CA GLY A 353 -3.18 0.62 -0.70
C GLY A 353 -3.23 0.71 -2.23
N ALA A 354 -2.61 1.72 -2.81
CA ALA A 354 -2.52 1.88 -4.26
C ALA A 354 -1.55 0.86 -4.90
N LYS A 355 -0.46 0.53 -4.22
CA LYS A 355 0.47 -0.53 -4.61
C LYS A 355 -0.25 -1.89 -4.72
N LEU A 356 -0.98 -2.29 -3.69
CA LEU A 356 -1.72 -3.55 -3.67
C LEU A 356 -2.86 -3.56 -4.71
N THR A 357 -3.45 -2.40 -5.01
CA THR A 357 -4.42 -2.27 -6.11
C THR A 357 -3.78 -2.58 -7.46
N ALA A 358 -2.57 -2.08 -7.72
CA ALA A 358 -1.84 -2.40 -8.95
C ALA A 358 -1.55 -3.91 -9.07
N THR A 359 -1.20 -4.56 -7.96
CA THR A 359 -0.88 -5.99 -7.93
C THR A 359 -2.12 -6.86 -8.08
N VAL A 360 -3.21 -6.59 -7.33
CA VAL A 360 -4.44 -7.41 -7.37
C VAL A 360 -5.07 -7.42 -8.75
N ILE A 361 -5.13 -6.26 -9.42
CA ILE A 361 -5.70 -6.14 -10.77
C ILE A 361 -4.95 -7.02 -11.76
N ARG A 362 -3.62 -7.01 -11.72
CA ARG A 362 -2.80 -7.82 -12.63
C ARG A 362 -2.85 -9.31 -12.31
N GLU A 363 -2.92 -9.65 -11.04
CA GLU A 363 -3.04 -11.06 -10.65
C GLU A 363 -4.40 -11.64 -11.03
N LEU A 364 -5.48 -10.85 -10.93
CA LEU A 364 -6.80 -11.25 -11.45
C LEU A 364 -6.73 -11.56 -12.94
N LYS A 365 -6.11 -10.70 -13.72
CA LYS A 365 -5.96 -10.91 -15.17
C LYS A 365 -5.15 -12.18 -15.48
N ARG A 366 -4.04 -12.42 -14.76
CA ARG A 366 -3.20 -13.62 -14.95
C ARG A 366 -3.94 -14.92 -14.64
N ARG A 367 -4.85 -14.88 -13.66
CA ARG A 367 -5.63 -16.06 -13.22
C ARG A 367 -6.97 -16.21 -13.92
N ASN A 368 -7.34 -15.26 -14.77
CA ASN A 368 -8.72 -15.13 -15.30
C ASN A 368 -9.76 -15.09 -14.16
N GLY A 369 -9.36 -14.57 -13.01
CA GLY A 369 -10.24 -14.35 -11.86
C GLY A 369 -11.16 -13.16 -12.11
N ARG A 370 -12.31 -13.14 -11.46
CA ARG A 370 -13.30 -12.07 -11.63
C ARG A 370 -13.16 -10.97 -10.58
N TYR A 371 -13.10 -11.31 -9.29
CA TYR A 371 -13.08 -10.34 -8.21
C TYR A 371 -11.81 -10.43 -7.40
N GLY A 372 -11.21 -9.26 -7.14
CA GLY A 372 -10.05 -9.10 -6.27
C GLY A 372 -10.34 -8.15 -5.13
N MET A 373 -9.77 -8.44 -3.98
CA MET A 373 -9.92 -7.62 -2.78
C MET A 373 -8.55 -7.14 -2.29
N VAL A 374 -8.45 -5.85 -1.97
CA VAL A 374 -7.34 -5.27 -1.22
C VAL A 374 -7.84 -4.96 0.18
N THR A 375 -7.17 -5.47 1.20
CA THR A 375 -7.56 -5.23 2.59
C THR A 375 -6.36 -5.03 3.50
N MET A 376 -6.53 -4.23 4.55
CA MET A 376 -5.44 -3.89 5.46
C MET A 376 -5.93 -3.42 6.82
N CYS A 377 -5.13 -3.70 7.84
CA CYS A 377 -5.25 -3.05 9.13
C CYS A 377 -4.74 -1.60 9.02
N VAL A 378 -5.27 -0.74 9.87
CA VAL A 378 -4.98 0.69 9.86
C VAL A 378 -4.72 1.17 11.29
N GLY A 379 -3.64 1.92 11.47
CA GLY A 379 -3.27 2.49 12.76
C GLY A 379 -4.42 3.25 13.42
N GLY A 380 -4.43 3.28 14.75
CA GLY A 380 -5.51 3.91 15.52
C GLY A 380 -6.77 3.04 15.66
N GLY A 381 -6.71 1.74 15.31
CA GLY A 381 -7.84 0.82 15.48
C GLY A 381 -8.84 0.88 14.34
N MET A 382 -8.42 0.65 13.12
CA MET A 382 -9.28 0.63 11.94
C MET A 382 -8.93 -0.51 11.00
N GLY A 383 -9.83 -0.81 10.06
CA GLY A 383 -9.60 -1.66 8.91
C GLY A 383 -10.20 -1.08 7.65
N ALA A 384 -9.67 -1.47 6.51
CA ALA A 384 -10.18 -1.09 5.19
C ALA A 384 -10.23 -2.30 4.25
N ALA A 385 -11.20 -2.32 3.35
CA ALA A 385 -11.30 -3.31 2.27
C ALA A 385 -11.89 -2.66 1.02
N GLY A 386 -11.26 -2.89 -0.14
CA GLY A 386 -11.72 -2.44 -1.45
C GLY A 386 -11.82 -3.61 -2.42
N ILE A 387 -12.83 -3.61 -3.27
CA ILE A 387 -13.12 -4.69 -4.22
C ILE A 387 -13.04 -4.14 -5.64
N PHE A 388 -12.37 -4.89 -6.51
CA PHE A 388 -12.18 -4.62 -7.93
C PHE A 388 -12.64 -5.82 -8.76
N GLU A 389 -13.18 -5.56 -9.95
CA GLU A 389 -13.59 -6.58 -10.90
C GLU A 389 -12.70 -6.53 -12.14
N ASN A 390 -12.23 -7.68 -12.59
CA ASN A 390 -11.54 -7.85 -13.86
C ASN A 390 -12.54 -7.68 -15.02
N VAL A 391 -12.13 -7.02 -16.10
CA VAL A 391 -12.95 -6.66 -17.26
C VAL A 391 -12.29 -7.06 -18.57
#